data_0c21dc5f6445d564ff6e13cb2193074e
#
_entry.id   0c21dc5f6445d564ff6e13cb2193074e
#
_cell.length_a   1.000
_cell.length_b   1.000
_cell.length_c   1.000
_cell.angle_alpha   90.00
_cell.angle_beta   90.00
_cell.angle_gamma   90.00
#
_symmetry.space_group_name_H-M   'P 1'
#
loop_
_entity.id
_entity.type
_entity.pdbx_description
1 polymer ?
#
loop_
_entity_poly.entity_id
_entity_poly.type
_entity_poly.pdbx_seq_one_letter_code
_entity_poly.pdbx_strand_id
1 'polypeptide(L)'
;EGMADTLRLAVNPQLRLGSAGGAEFRFTPPQGTPQTRENLGGMEVTTYTLHPDTSAADLRFLKQAVDEGRKCTPSATSYCVGAVVVTADGRIFAGHTHETSPTHHAEQEAIAKALAAGAPLRGAAMYSSMEPCSQRASEPESCTQLLLKYGFAHAVFALYEPGCFVCCRGALTLREAGVDVRVYPGLAGGVWEANAHLKR
;
A
#
# COMPACT_ATOMS: atom_id res chain seq x y z
N GLU A 1 19.73 -12.66 8.86
CA GLU A 1 18.89 -12.23 10.00
C GLU A 1 18.18 -10.97 9.57
N GLY A 2 16.90 -11.11 9.14
CA GLY A 2 16.06 -10.00 8.73
C GLY A 2 15.61 -9.23 9.96
N MET A 3 15.85 -7.92 9.99
CA MET A 3 15.27 -7.04 11.00
C MET A 3 13.76 -6.89 10.69
N ALA A 4 12.93 -7.25 11.65
CA ALA A 4 11.50 -6.95 11.57
C ALA A 4 11.30 -5.43 11.53
N ASP A 5 10.52 -4.93 10.57
CA ASP A 5 10.16 -3.51 10.54
C ASP A 5 9.29 -3.19 11.76
N THR A 6 9.82 -2.36 12.62
CA THR A 6 9.18 -1.96 13.87
C THR A 6 8.78 -0.50 13.76
N LEU A 7 7.48 -0.23 13.76
CA LEU A 7 6.96 1.14 13.84
C LEU A 7 6.78 1.51 15.31
N ARG A 8 7.55 2.48 15.79
CA ARG A 8 7.37 3.08 17.12
C ARG A 8 6.51 4.33 17.01
N LEU A 9 5.35 4.30 17.62
CA LEU A 9 4.50 5.47 17.77
C LEU A 9 4.56 5.94 19.21
N ALA A 10 5.12 7.14 19.42
CA ALA A 10 5.11 7.80 20.72
C ALA A 10 3.86 8.67 20.81
N VAL A 11 2.99 8.37 21.77
CA VAL A 11 1.83 9.20 22.09
C VAL A 11 2.09 9.90 23.42
N ASN A 12 2.25 11.23 23.40
CA ASN A 12 2.29 12.01 24.62
C ASN A 12 0.86 12.44 24.96
N PRO A 13 0.25 11.89 26.03
CA PRO A 13 -1.12 12.24 26.42
C PRO A 13 -1.29 13.69 26.87
N GLN A 14 -0.19 14.44 27.12
CA GLN A 14 -0.22 15.84 27.52
C GLN A 14 0.00 16.83 26.37
N LEU A 15 0.42 16.39 25.20
CA LEU A 15 0.54 17.22 24.02
C LEU A 15 -0.83 17.27 23.30
N ARG A 16 -1.61 18.29 23.62
CA ARG A 16 -2.62 18.78 22.69
C ARG A 16 -1.87 19.40 21.52
N LEU A 17 -1.73 18.67 20.44
CA LEU A 17 -1.26 19.23 19.18
C LEU A 17 -2.24 20.33 18.79
N GLY A 18 -1.81 21.58 18.95
CA GLY A 18 -2.57 22.74 18.54
C GLY A 18 -2.92 22.62 17.05
N SER A 19 -4.13 23.01 16.72
CA SER A 19 -4.66 23.09 15.37
C SER A 19 -3.93 24.17 14.56
N ALA A 20 -2.80 23.82 14.02
CA ALA A 20 -2.11 24.60 13.01
C ALA A 20 -1.80 23.67 11.85
N GLY A 21 -2.78 23.49 10.94
CA GLY A 21 -2.55 23.07 9.55
C GLY A 21 -1.84 21.73 9.29
N GLY A 22 -1.63 20.88 10.29
CA GLY A 22 -0.99 19.59 10.14
C GLY A 22 -2.02 18.48 9.95
N ALA A 23 -1.93 17.74 8.87
CA ALA A 23 -2.70 16.52 8.71
C ALA A 23 -2.42 15.58 9.90
N GLU A 24 -3.46 15.24 10.66
CA GLU A 24 -3.36 14.29 11.75
C GLU A 24 -3.04 12.92 11.15
N PHE A 25 -1.81 12.46 11.36
CA PHE A 25 -1.44 11.12 10.93
C PHE A 25 -2.10 10.11 11.87
N ARG A 26 -3.19 9.50 11.43
CA ARG A 26 -3.84 8.38 12.12
C ARG A 26 -3.34 7.07 11.54
N PHE A 27 -2.36 6.47 12.21
CA PHE A 27 -1.98 5.10 11.93
C PHE A 27 -2.98 4.16 12.61
N THR A 28 -3.72 3.40 11.80
CA THR A 28 -4.54 2.30 12.30
C THR A 28 -3.84 1.01 11.93
N PRO A 29 -3.22 0.31 12.89
CA PRO A 29 -2.59 -0.96 12.60
C PRO A 29 -3.63 -1.97 12.15
N PRO A 30 -3.27 -2.90 11.26
CA PRO A 30 -4.11 -4.02 10.90
C PRO A 30 -4.58 -4.78 12.14
N GLN A 31 -5.81 -5.27 12.12
CA GLN A 31 -6.34 -6.08 13.22
C GLN A 31 -5.44 -7.30 13.43
N GLY A 32 -5.01 -7.52 14.66
CA GLY A 32 -4.09 -8.61 15.01
C GLY A 32 -2.60 -8.31 14.84
N THR A 33 -2.22 -7.05 14.45
CA THR A 33 -0.81 -6.66 14.44
C THR A 33 -0.22 -6.79 15.84
N PRO A 34 0.86 -7.56 16.04
CA PRO A 34 1.53 -7.65 17.33
C PRO A 34 1.98 -6.27 17.81
N GLN A 35 1.73 -5.96 19.07
CA GLN A 35 2.11 -4.68 19.65
C GLN A 35 2.67 -4.88 21.06
N THR A 36 3.65 -4.04 21.41
CA THR A 36 4.13 -3.87 22.77
C THR A 36 3.91 -2.42 23.22
N ARG A 37 3.61 -2.22 24.51
CA ARG A 37 3.43 -0.88 25.09
C ARG A 37 4.45 -0.67 26.21
N GLU A 38 5.13 0.46 26.15
CA GLU A 38 6.13 0.85 27.13
C GLU A 38 5.84 2.27 27.60
N ASN A 39 6.07 2.53 28.90
CA ASN A 39 6.03 3.88 29.43
C ASN A 39 7.46 4.38 29.59
N LEU A 40 7.84 5.35 28.78
CA LEU A 40 9.15 5.98 28.80
C LEU A 40 9.03 7.40 29.36
N GLY A 41 9.20 7.54 30.68
CA GLY A 41 9.22 8.85 31.30
C GLY A 41 7.92 9.65 31.21
N GLY A 42 6.77 8.96 31.30
CA GLY A 42 5.43 9.59 31.19
C GLY A 42 4.88 9.66 29.76
N MET A 43 5.62 9.16 28.79
CA MET A 43 5.18 9.02 27.41
C MET A 43 4.85 7.54 27.12
N GLU A 44 3.62 7.28 26.70
CA GLU A 44 3.23 5.95 26.26
C GLU A 44 3.74 5.72 24.83
N VAL A 45 4.61 4.71 24.66
CA VAL A 45 5.15 4.30 23.36
C VAL A 45 4.54 2.97 23.01
N THR A 46 3.80 2.93 21.92
CA THR A 46 3.30 1.68 21.34
C THR A 46 4.19 1.29 20.16
N THR A 47 4.78 0.11 20.24
CA THR A 47 5.59 -0.49 19.17
C THR A 47 4.76 -1.55 18.48
N TYR A 48 4.57 -1.42 17.17
CA TYR A 48 3.91 -2.41 16.33
C TYR A 48 4.96 -3.21 15.58
N THR A 49 4.89 -4.54 15.67
CA THR A 49 5.70 -5.43 14.82
C THR A 49 4.93 -5.66 13.52
N LEU A 50 5.37 -5.02 12.45
CA LEU A 50 4.62 -5.01 11.19
C LEU A 50 4.79 -6.29 10.38
N HIS A 51 5.91 -6.98 10.51
CA HIS A 51 6.09 -8.36 10.05
C HIS A 51 7.33 -8.96 10.72
N PRO A 52 7.24 -10.16 11.32
CA PRO A 52 8.42 -10.86 11.84
C PRO A 52 9.38 -11.31 10.72
N ASP A 53 8.87 -11.49 9.50
CA ASP A 53 9.63 -11.99 8.36
C ASP A 53 9.68 -10.93 7.24
N THR A 54 10.51 -9.90 7.40
CA THR A 54 10.78 -8.95 6.33
C THR A 54 11.48 -9.66 5.18
N SER A 55 10.77 -9.85 4.06
CA SER A 55 11.34 -10.46 2.87
C SER A 55 12.15 -9.44 2.07
N ALA A 56 13.43 -9.73 1.80
CA ALA A 56 14.23 -8.92 0.90
C ALA A 56 13.62 -8.82 -0.51
N ALA A 57 12.89 -9.85 -0.93
CA ALA A 57 12.15 -9.85 -2.18
C ALA A 57 10.99 -8.86 -2.14
N ASP A 58 10.22 -8.83 -1.04
CA ASP A 58 9.13 -7.87 -0.86
C ASP A 58 9.65 -6.43 -0.93
N LEU A 59 10.71 -6.10 -0.21
CA LEU A 59 11.32 -4.77 -0.23
C LEU A 59 11.79 -4.37 -1.63
N ARG A 60 12.40 -5.29 -2.38
CA ARG A 60 12.85 -5.05 -3.74
C ARG A 60 11.69 -4.72 -4.67
N PHE A 61 10.64 -5.55 -4.69
CA PHE A 61 9.51 -5.35 -5.58
C PHE A 61 8.65 -4.17 -5.16
N LEU A 62 8.48 -3.95 -3.85
CA LEU A 62 7.76 -2.78 -3.37
C LEU A 62 8.49 -1.48 -3.69
N LYS A 63 9.83 -1.46 -3.55
CA LYS A 63 10.63 -0.32 -4.01
C LYS A 63 10.45 -0.07 -5.50
N GLN A 64 10.45 -1.12 -6.32
CA GLN A 64 10.16 -1.01 -7.75
C GLN A 64 8.77 -0.42 -8.01
N ALA A 65 7.75 -0.82 -7.26
CA ALA A 65 6.40 -0.25 -7.36
C ALA A 65 6.40 1.24 -6.99
N VAL A 66 7.09 1.64 -5.92
CA VAL A 66 7.21 3.06 -5.53
C VAL A 66 7.90 3.88 -6.65
N ASP A 67 8.98 3.35 -7.23
CA ASP A 67 9.69 4.01 -8.33
C ASP A 67 8.83 4.08 -9.60
N GLU A 68 8.00 3.06 -9.86
CA GLU A 68 7.06 3.05 -10.99
C GLU A 68 6.00 4.15 -10.85
N GLY A 69 5.49 4.40 -9.64
CA GLY A 69 4.54 5.47 -9.35
C GLY A 69 5.03 6.89 -9.70
N ARG A 70 6.35 7.10 -9.72
CA ARG A 70 6.95 8.38 -10.12
C ARG A 70 6.80 8.68 -11.63
N LYS A 71 6.44 7.70 -12.44
CA LYS A 71 6.21 7.87 -13.88
C LYS A 71 4.82 8.43 -14.19
N CYS A 72 3.91 8.38 -13.23
CA CYS A 72 2.56 8.90 -13.39
C CYS A 72 2.57 10.41 -13.64
N THR A 73 1.74 10.86 -14.56
CA THR A 73 1.48 12.30 -14.73
C THR A 73 0.57 12.77 -13.59
N PRO A 74 0.99 13.77 -12.79
CA PRO A 74 0.20 14.27 -11.68
C PRO A 74 -1.18 14.76 -12.08
N SER A 75 -2.20 14.44 -11.28
CA SER A 75 -3.60 14.85 -11.45
C SER A 75 -4.16 15.36 -10.11
N ALA A 76 -5.02 16.36 -10.16
CA ALA A 76 -5.67 16.90 -8.95
C ALA A 76 -6.71 15.93 -8.35
N THR A 77 -7.13 14.89 -9.07
CA THR A 77 -8.22 14.00 -8.72
C THR A 77 -7.80 12.56 -8.47
N SER A 78 -6.49 12.25 -8.57
CA SER A 78 -5.98 10.90 -8.39
C SER A 78 -4.58 10.87 -7.80
N TYR A 79 -4.28 9.80 -7.07
CA TYR A 79 -2.92 9.51 -6.61
C TYR A 79 -2.06 8.97 -7.75
N CYS A 80 -0.77 9.33 -7.72
CA CYS A 80 0.27 8.67 -8.47
C CYS A 80 0.71 7.42 -7.72
N VAL A 81 0.29 6.27 -8.21
CA VAL A 81 0.56 4.94 -7.67
C VAL A 81 1.36 4.13 -8.68
N GLY A 82 2.24 3.28 -8.20
CA GLY A 82 2.89 2.27 -9.02
C GLY A 82 2.60 0.89 -8.48
N ALA A 83 2.56 -0.09 -9.35
CA ALA A 83 2.30 -1.48 -9.00
C ALA A 83 3.21 -2.45 -9.75
N VAL A 84 3.53 -3.56 -9.11
CA VAL A 84 4.29 -4.68 -9.68
C VAL A 84 3.56 -5.97 -9.36
N VAL A 85 3.25 -6.74 -10.39
CA VAL A 85 2.78 -8.11 -10.29
C VAL A 85 3.97 -9.05 -10.41
N VAL A 86 4.11 -9.96 -9.46
CA VAL A 86 5.05 -11.08 -9.54
C VAL A 86 4.24 -12.36 -9.58
N THR A 87 4.28 -13.06 -10.69
CA THR A 87 3.52 -14.30 -10.88
C THR A 87 4.18 -15.49 -10.21
N ALA A 88 3.43 -16.56 -9.98
CA ALA A 88 3.96 -17.79 -9.35
C ALA A 88 5.11 -18.43 -10.15
N ASP A 89 5.16 -18.21 -11.46
CA ASP A 89 6.26 -18.65 -12.33
C ASP A 89 7.42 -17.63 -12.43
N GLY A 90 7.39 -16.56 -11.64
CA GLY A 90 8.46 -15.59 -11.49
C GLY A 90 8.48 -14.46 -12.53
N ARG A 91 7.48 -14.36 -13.41
CA ARG A 91 7.37 -13.22 -14.36
C ARG A 91 6.94 -11.95 -13.62
N ILE A 92 7.43 -10.80 -14.09
CA ILE A 92 7.27 -9.50 -13.44
C ILE A 92 6.61 -8.54 -14.42
N PHE A 93 5.55 -7.85 -13.96
CA PHE A 93 4.82 -6.86 -14.75
C PHE A 93 4.60 -5.60 -13.89
N ALA A 94 5.01 -4.46 -14.42
CA ALA A 94 4.88 -3.18 -13.71
C ALA A 94 3.89 -2.27 -14.43
N GLY A 95 3.20 -1.43 -13.65
CA GLY A 95 2.27 -0.44 -14.15
C GLY A 95 2.19 0.77 -13.23
N HIS A 96 1.73 1.90 -13.75
CA HIS A 96 1.47 3.10 -12.97
C HIS A 96 0.11 3.71 -13.31
N THR A 97 -0.39 4.55 -12.44
CA THR A 97 -1.67 5.24 -12.63
C THR A 97 -1.73 5.95 -13.99
N HIS A 98 -2.81 5.73 -14.72
CA HIS A 98 -3.10 6.37 -16.02
C HIS A 98 -2.07 6.06 -17.12
N GLU A 99 -1.41 4.91 -17.08
CA GLU A 99 -0.37 4.56 -18.07
C GLU A 99 -0.93 4.41 -19.49
N THR A 100 -2.01 3.65 -19.66
CA THR A 100 -2.64 3.39 -20.95
C THR A 100 -4.04 3.98 -21.09
N SER A 101 -4.70 4.30 -19.97
CA SER A 101 -6.05 4.86 -19.92
C SER A 101 -6.19 5.86 -18.77
N PRO A 102 -6.93 6.96 -18.97
CA PRO A 102 -7.14 7.97 -17.92
C PRO A 102 -7.95 7.46 -16.72
N THR A 103 -8.51 6.26 -16.80
CA THR A 103 -9.27 5.62 -15.71
C THR A 103 -8.53 4.46 -15.06
N HIS A 104 -7.41 3.98 -15.61
CA HIS A 104 -6.71 2.83 -15.09
C HIS A 104 -5.86 3.19 -13.86
N HIS A 105 -5.99 2.36 -12.83
CA HIS A 105 -5.08 2.34 -11.68
C HIS A 105 -3.84 1.49 -11.97
N ALA A 106 -2.79 1.69 -11.21
CA ALA A 106 -1.50 1.01 -11.39
C ALA A 106 -1.63 -0.52 -11.37
N GLU A 107 -2.41 -1.05 -10.43
CA GLU A 107 -2.65 -2.49 -10.30
C GLU A 107 -3.34 -3.05 -11.54
N GLN A 108 -4.30 -2.32 -12.10
CA GLN A 108 -5.01 -2.71 -13.31
C GLN A 108 -4.08 -2.75 -14.52
N GLU A 109 -3.18 -1.77 -14.65
CA GLU A 109 -2.16 -1.74 -15.71
C GLU A 109 -1.21 -2.93 -15.61
N ALA A 110 -0.71 -3.24 -14.41
CA ALA A 110 0.18 -4.39 -14.20
C ALA A 110 -0.54 -5.73 -14.47
N ILE A 111 -1.79 -5.88 -14.02
CA ILE A 111 -2.62 -7.06 -14.29
C ILE A 111 -2.90 -7.21 -15.79
N ALA A 112 -3.25 -6.13 -16.49
CA ALA A 112 -3.53 -6.16 -17.93
C ALA A 112 -2.31 -6.63 -18.74
N LYS A 113 -1.11 -6.18 -18.39
CA LYS A 113 0.14 -6.64 -19.01
C LYS A 113 0.40 -8.12 -18.75
N ALA A 114 0.16 -8.61 -17.53
CA ALA A 114 0.30 -10.01 -17.19
C ALA A 114 -0.68 -10.88 -17.99
N LEU A 115 -1.94 -10.47 -18.10
CA LEU A 115 -2.96 -11.16 -18.89
C LEU A 115 -2.60 -11.18 -20.38
N ALA A 116 -2.16 -10.07 -20.95
CA ALA A 116 -1.74 -9.98 -22.35
C ALA A 116 -0.54 -10.91 -22.66
N ALA A 117 0.32 -11.15 -21.66
CA ALA A 117 1.44 -12.09 -21.77
C ALA A 117 1.06 -13.54 -21.45
N GLY A 118 -0.22 -13.85 -21.20
CA GLY A 118 -0.67 -15.18 -20.81
C GLY A 118 -0.05 -15.66 -19.48
N ALA A 119 0.25 -14.74 -18.57
CA ALA A 119 0.87 -15.08 -17.28
C ALA A 119 -0.18 -15.59 -16.27
N PRO A 120 0.13 -16.62 -15.45
CA PRO A 120 -0.78 -17.10 -14.42
C PRO A 120 -0.85 -16.11 -13.26
N LEU A 121 -2.04 -15.56 -13.01
CA LEU A 121 -2.25 -14.62 -11.90
C LEU A 121 -2.61 -15.32 -10.58
N ARG A 122 -3.18 -16.54 -10.64
CA ARG A 122 -3.52 -17.29 -9.42
C ARG A 122 -2.25 -17.58 -8.61
N GLY A 123 -2.25 -17.20 -7.35
CA GLY A 123 -1.09 -17.35 -6.47
C GLY A 123 -0.02 -16.27 -6.64
N ALA A 124 -0.24 -15.27 -7.50
CA ALA A 124 0.68 -14.15 -7.70
C ALA A 124 0.73 -13.21 -6.48
N ALA A 125 1.76 -12.39 -6.42
CA ALA A 125 1.90 -11.28 -5.49
C ALA A 125 1.68 -9.94 -6.19
N MET A 126 0.90 -9.06 -5.56
CA MET A 126 0.75 -7.67 -5.94
C MET A 126 1.56 -6.79 -4.99
N TYR A 127 2.50 -6.03 -5.55
CA TYR A 127 3.22 -4.96 -4.86
C TYR A 127 2.68 -3.63 -5.34
N SER A 128 2.07 -2.85 -4.46
CA SER A 128 1.54 -1.53 -4.79
C SER A 128 2.13 -0.47 -3.88
N SER A 129 2.47 0.70 -4.40
CA SER A 129 3.00 1.77 -3.57
C SER A 129 1.98 2.26 -2.53
N MET A 130 0.69 2.11 -2.82
CA MET A 130 -0.43 2.47 -1.94
C MET A 130 -1.40 1.28 -1.83
N GLU A 131 -2.19 1.26 -0.75
CA GLU A 131 -3.24 0.26 -0.52
C GLU A 131 -4.15 0.12 -1.74
N PRO A 132 -4.42 -1.11 -2.24
CA PRO A 132 -5.35 -1.34 -3.33
C PRO A 132 -6.75 -0.80 -3.00
N CYS A 133 -7.29 0.04 -3.86
CA CYS A 133 -8.58 0.69 -3.64
C CYS A 133 -9.71 -0.32 -3.45
N SER A 134 -10.63 -0.04 -2.51
CA SER A 134 -11.82 -0.86 -2.25
C SER A 134 -13.05 -0.41 -3.04
N GLN A 135 -13.05 0.84 -3.50
CA GLN A 135 -14.12 1.46 -4.28
C GLN A 135 -13.53 2.44 -5.29
N ARG A 136 -14.20 2.61 -6.41
CA ARG A 136 -13.86 3.59 -7.44
C ARG A 136 -15.10 3.93 -8.29
N ALA A 137 -15.18 5.17 -8.74
CA ALA A 137 -16.28 5.64 -9.57
C ALA A 137 -16.05 5.42 -11.08
N SER A 138 -14.78 5.29 -11.48
CA SER A 138 -14.38 5.26 -12.90
C SER A 138 -14.49 3.90 -13.57
N GLU A 139 -14.56 2.81 -12.79
CA GLU A 139 -14.59 1.43 -13.29
C GLU A 139 -15.50 0.55 -12.42
N PRO A 140 -16.09 -0.51 -12.98
CA PRO A 140 -17.03 -1.36 -12.24
C PRO A 140 -16.35 -2.20 -11.15
N GLU A 141 -15.07 -2.54 -11.31
CA GLU A 141 -14.31 -3.34 -10.35
C GLU A 141 -13.19 -2.52 -9.70
N SER A 142 -13.09 -2.55 -8.38
CA SER A 142 -11.96 -1.97 -7.65
C SER A 142 -10.70 -2.84 -7.78
N CYS A 143 -9.52 -2.28 -7.44
CA CYS A 143 -8.28 -3.06 -7.43
C CYS A 143 -8.36 -4.25 -6.47
N THR A 144 -8.98 -4.09 -5.29
CA THR A 144 -9.25 -5.17 -4.34
C THR A 144 -10.05 -6.30 -4.97
N GLN A 145 -11.13 -5.96 -5.69
CA GLN A 145 -11.96 -6.96 -6.38
C GLN A 145 -11.19 -7.68 -7.49
N LEU A 146 -10.33 -6.97 -8.24
CA LEU A 146 -9.48 -7.59 -9.26
C LEU A 146 -8.49 -8.58 -8.63
N LEU A 147 -7.85 -8.25 -7.51
CA LEU A 147 -6.94 -9.16 -6.83
C LEU A 147 -7.67 -10.45 -6.40
N LEU A 148 -8.86 -10.32 -5.82
CA LEU A 148 -9.68 -11.47 -5.41
C LEU A 148 -10.13 -12.30 -6.61
N LYS A 149 -10.62 -11.66 -7.67
CA LYS A 149 -11.08 -12.30 -8.90
C LYS A 149 -10.01 -13.18 -9.54
N TYR A 150 -8.78 -12.68 -9.60
CA TYR A 150 -7.65 -13.41 -10.19
C TYR A 150 -6.91 -14.32 -9.21
N GLY A 151 -7.31 -14.34 -7.93
CA GLY A 151 -6.78 -15.27 -6.92
C GLY A 151 -5.35 -14.95 -6.50
N PHE A 152 -5.01 -13.69 -6.32
CA PHE A 152 -3.73 -13.28 -5.76
C PHE A 152 -3.55 -13.86 -4.35
N ALA A 153 -2.35 -14.36 -4.06
CA ALA A 153 -2.00 -14.90 -2.74
C ALA A 153 -1.47 -13.82 -1.78
N HIS A 154 -0.82 -12.79 -2.32
CA HIS A 154 -0.16 -11.76 -1.54
C HIS A 154 -0.51 -10.36 -2.06
N ALA A 155 -0.68 -9.42 -1.14
CA ALA A 155 -0.79 -7.99 -1.41
C ALA A 155 0.14 -7.23 -0.47
N VAL A 156 1.11 -6.53 -1.04
CA VAL A 156 2.17 -5.83 -0.30
C VAL A 156 2.15 -4.36 -0.69
N PHE A 157 2.11 -3.46 0.28
CA PHE A 157 2.10 -2.02 -0.01
C PHE A 157 2.84 -1.19 1.05
N ALA A 158 3.17 0.06 0.72
CA ALA A 158 3.94 0.94 1.58
C ALA A 158 3.09 1.91 2.40
N LEU A 159 1.94 2.34 1.87
CA LEU A 159 1.09 3.36 2.45
C LEU A 159 -0.37 2.95 2.37
N TYR A 160 -1.10 3.04 3.48
CA TYR A 160 -2.56 2.99 3.44
C TYR A 160 -3.11 4.17 2.65
N GLU A 161 -4.16 3.96 1.87
CA GLU A 161 -4.77 5.04 1.10
C GLU A 161 -5.27 6.13 2.05
N PRO A 162 -4.75 7.38 1.94
CA PRO A 162 -5.22 8.48 2.76
C PRO A 162 -6.68 8.80 2.43
N GLY A 163 -7.48 9.17 3.43
CA GLY A 163 -8.92 9.42 3.28
C GLY A 163 -9.29 10.71 2.52
N CYS A 164 -8.48 11.15 1.55
CA CYS A 164 -8.73 12.37 0.78
C CYS A 164 -9.86 12.20 -0.25
N PHE A 165 -9.97 11.02 -0.85
CA PHE A 165 -10.94 10.73 -1.91
C PHE A 165 -11.99 9.71 -1.48
N VAL A 166 -11.57 8.62 -0.80
CA VAL A 166 -12.43 7.53 -0.32
C VAL A 166 -11.95 7.03 1.04
N CYS A 167 -12.85 6.40 1.79
CA CYS A 167 -12.48 5.61 2.95
C CYS A 167 -12.12 4.20 2.47
N CYS A 168 -10.82 3.95 2.21
CA CYS A 168 -10.35 2.67 1.71
C CYS A 168 -10.44 1.57 2.77
N ARG A 169 -10.86 0.39 2.35
CA ARG A 169 -10.93 -0.85 3.15
C ARG A 169 -10.29 -2.03 2.42
N GLY A 170 -9.45 -1.76 1.44
CA GLY A 170 -8.87 -2.79 0.58
C GLY A 170 -8.10 -3.83 1.36
N ALA A 171 -7.20 -3.39 2.25
CA ALA A 171 -6.40 -4.30 3.07
C ALA A 171 -7.25 -5.19 3.98
N LEU A 172 -8.30 -4.64 4.59
CA LEU A 172 -9.21 -5.42 5.44
C LEU A 172 -9.94 -6.48 4.62
N THR A 173 -10.54 -6.09 3.51
CA THR A 173 -11.26 -7.00 2.60
C THR A 173 -10.38 -8.13 2.08
N LEU A 174 -9.13 -7.82 1.71
CA LEU A 174 -8.17 -8.83 1.26
C LEU A 174 -7.82 -9.82 2.36
N ARG A 175 -7.58 -9.35 3.59
CA ARG A 175 -7.30 -10.24 4.75
C ARG A 175 -8.48 -11.14 5.09
N GLU A 176 -9.70 -10.58 5.11
CA GLU A 176 -10.92 -11.35 5.36
C GLU A 176 -11.14 -12.45 4.31
N ALA A 177 -10.66 -12.24 3.08
CA ALA A 177 -10.68 -13.22 2.01
C ALA A 177 -9.49 -14.20 2.02
N GLY A 178 -8.57 -14.09 2.99
CA GLY A 178 -7.42 -15.00 3.15
C GLY A 178 -6.19 -14.62 2.34
N VAL A 179 -6.14 -13.43 1.76
CA VAL A 179 -4.92 -12.91 1.10
C VAL A 179 -3.91 -12.50 2.18
N ASP A 180 -2.64 -12.88 2.01
CA ASP A 180 -1.56 -12.43 2.89
C ASP A 180 -1.22 -10.96 2.57
N VAL A 181 -1.63 -10.06 3.46
CA VAL A 181 -1.45 -8.60 3.30
C VAL A 181 -0.32 -8.12 4.19
N ARG A 182 0.71 -7.54 3.56
CA ARG A 182 1.91 -7.02 4.22
C ARG A 182 2.06 -5.53 3.96
N VAL A 183 2.51 -4.77 4.98
CA VAL A 183 2.69 -3.31 4.89
C VAL A 183 4.10 -2.95 5.30
N TYR A 184 4.79 -2.19 4.47
CA TYR A 184 6.16 -1.72 4.71
C TYR A 184 6.23 -0.19 4.70
N PRO A 185 5.84 0.49 5.79
CA PRO A 185 5.74 1.94 5.86
C PRO A 185 7.09 2.66 5.73
N GLY A 186 8.21 1.96 5.86
CA GLY A 186 9.55 2.52 5.60
C GLY A 186 9.72 3.05 4.17
N LEU A 187 8.92 2.59 3.21
CA LEU A 187 8.93 3.08 1.84
C LEU A 187 7.86 4.17 1.54
N ALA A 188 7.04 4.54 2.52
CA ALA A 188 5.96 5.53 2.36
C ALA A 188 6.48 6.92 1.94
N GLY A 189 7.70 7.29 2.33
CA GLY A 189 8.32 8.56 1.94
C GLY A 189 8.34 8.77 0.43
N GLY A 190 8.75 7.75 -0.33
CA GLY A 190 8.75 7.80 -1.80
C GLY A 190 7.35 7.92 -2.41
N VAL A 191 6.33 7.35 -1.75
CA VAL A 191 4.93 7.49 -2.18
C VAL A 191 4.45 8.93 -1.99
N TRP A 192 4.79 9.55 -0.84
CA TRP A 192 4.46 10.96 -0.58
C TRP A 192 5.17 11.91 -1.54
N GLU A 193 6.42 11.64 -1.90
CA GLU A 193 7.15 12.41 -2.91
C GLU A 193 6.44 12.39 -4.26
N ALA A 194 6.04 11.21 -4.73
CA ALA A 194 5.30 11.05 -5.99
C ALA A 194 3.94 11.79 -5.97
N ASN A 195 3.37 12.00 -4.79
CA ASN A 195 2.07 12.65 -4.58
C ASN A 195 2.17 14.07 -3.99
N ALA A 196 3.33 14.71 -4.08
CA ALA A 196 3.55 16.05 -3.53
C ALA A 196 2.60 17.12 -4.11
N HIS A 197 2.06 16.89 -5.29
CA HIS A 197 1.08 17.76 -5.97
C HIS A 197 -0.29 17.79 -5.26
N LEU A 198 -0.61 16.79 -4.43
CA LEU A 198 -1.87 16.70 -3.67
C LEU A 198 -1.75 17.27 -2.24
N LYS A 199 -0.67 17.95 -1.91
CA LYS A 199 -0.55 18.64 -0.62
C LYS A 199 -1.66 19.69 -0.49
N ARG A 200 -2.58 19.41 0.41
CA ARG A 200 -3.62 20.33 0.89
C ARG A 200 -3.25 20.87 2.25
#